data_e7e2ae2f84453994af0db5eb3d270fb6
#
_entry.id   e7e2ae2f84453994af0db5eb3d270fb6
#
_cell.length_a   1.000
_cell.length_b   1.000
_cell.length_c   1.000
_cell.angle_alpha   90.00
_cell.angle_beta   90.00
_cell.angle_gamma   90.00
#
_symmetry.space_group_name_H-M   'P 1'
#
loop_
_entity.id
_entity.type
_entity.pdbx_description
1 polymer ?
#
loop_
_entity_poly.entity_id
_entity_poly.type
_entity_poly.pdbx_seq_one_letter_code
_entity_poly.pdbx_strand_id
1 'polypeptide(L)'
;MVLHGKPQHWSYHEEILRHDANALGITIPPSKTLENDIEQLFPTEGTFIAKWIITRGYSERGYRIPKIIMPNRILLKSDYHPLALSVYEDGVTLEVSTIPVASHLPLGPIKHLNRLDNVMAKEGLSASMFDAIMLDDAGNVNECISHNIVARYGSTLHLPQQKKGGVSGASQQIILRHAKEIGYTCVPMTMSLATLFQADEIVITNAINGAI
;
A
#
# COMPACT_ATOMS: atom_id res chain seq x y z
N MET A 1 -8.11 -7.56 3.33
CA MET A 1 -9.34 -8.39 3.14
C MET A 1 -9.90 -8.84 4.47
N VAL A 2 -11.22 -9.04 4.52
CA VAL A 2 -11.95 -9.72 5.61
C VAL A 2 -12.57 -10.98 5.01
N LEU A 3 -12.20 -12.15 5.55
CA LEU A 3 -12.69 -13.44 5.13
C LEU A 3 -13.44 -14.08 6.30
N HIS A 4 -14.69 -14.45 6.11
CA HIS A 4 -15.55 -15.02 7.14
C HIS A 4 -15.54 -14.20 8.45
N GLY A 5 -15.69 -12.87 8.34
CA GLY A 5 -15.68 -11.94 9.46
C GLY A 5 -14.31 -11.67 10.10
N LYS A 6 -13.24 -12.28 9.60
CA LYS A 6 -11.88 -12.15 10.16
C LYS A 6 -10.95 -11.38 9.22
N PRO A 7 -10.29 -10.32 9.71
CA PRO A 7 -9.32 -9.58 8.89
C PRO A 7 -8.09 -10.45 8.63
N GLN A 8 -7.71 -10.56 7.36
CA GLN A 8 -6.53 -11.32 6.96
C GLN A 8 -5.27 -10.51 7.24
N HIS A 9 -4.22 -11.16 7.73
CA HIS A 9 -2.93 -10.55 8.05
C HIS A 9 -3.05 -9.32 8.95
N TRP A 10 -3.96 -9.36 9.92
CA TRP A 10 -4.32 -8.21 10.76
C TRP A 10 -3.11 -7.56 11.43
N SER A 11 -2.18 -8.33 11.97
CA SER A 11 -1.00 -7.82 12.66
C SER A 11 -0.16 -6.86 11.78
N TYR A 12 0.03 -7.19 10.51
CA TYR A 12 0.76 -6.31 9.57
C TYR A 12 0.00 -5.01 9.29
N HIS A 13 -1.32 -5.11 9.09
CA HIS A 13 -2.15 -3.93 8.85
C HIS A 13 -2.20 -3.01 10.08
N GLU A 14 -2.30 -3.58 11.26
CA GLU A 14 -2.32 -2.85 12.51
C GLU A 14 -0.96 -2.17 12.79
N GLU A 15 0.13 -2.87 12.57
CA GLU A 15 1.48 -2.32 12.73
C GLU A 15 1.69 -1.10 11.84
N ILE A 16 1.33 -1.19 10.55
CA ILE A 16 1.39 -0.07 9.61
C ILE A 16 0.50 1.08 10.09
N LEU A 17 -0.73 0.80 10.47
CA LEU A 17 -1.68 1.82 10.95
C LEU A 17 -1.12 2.55 12.18
N ARG A 18 -0.53 1.84 13.13
CA ARG A 18 0.08 2.41 14.34
C ARG A 18 1.33 3.22 14.03
N HIS A 19 2.21 2.68 13.20
CA HIS A 19 3.41 3.38 12.74
C HIS A 19 3.04 4.71 12.07
N ASP A 20 2.15 4.67 11.09
CA ASP A 20 1.80 5.82 10.27
C ASP A 20 1.02 6.89 11.08
N ALA A 21 0.09 6.45 11.92
CA ALA A 21 -0.64 7.35 12.81
C ALA A 21 0.29 8.03 13.82
N ASN A 22 1.25 7.29 14.39
CA ASN A 22 2.25 7.84 15.29
C ASN A 22 3.13 8.91 14.62
N ALA A 23 3.59 8.63 13.39
CA ALA A 23 4.37 9.60 12.60
C ALA A 23 3.58 10.89 12.31
N LEU A 24 2.26 10.78 12.20
CA LEU A 24 1.35 11.93 12.05
C LEU A 24 0.88 12.51 13.38
N GLY A 25 1.32 12.00 14.54
CA GLY A 25 0.85 12.43 15.85
C GLY A 25 -0.64 12.17 16.09
N ILE A 26 -1.18 11.08 15.56
CA ILE A 26 -2.58 10.67 15.71
C ILE A 26 -2.64 9.46 16.65
N THR A 27 -3.38 9.59 17.74
CA THR A 27 -3.63 8.46 18.65
C THR A 27 -4.65 7.51 18.04
N ILE A 28 -4.39 6.21 18.07
CA ILE A 28 -5.35 5.19 17.64
C ILE A 28 -5.82 4.34 18.82
N PRO A 29 -7.04 3.79 18.77
CA PRO A 29 -7.60 3.00 19.85
C PRO A 29 -6.85 1.67 20.02
N PRO A 30 -7.08 0.96 21.14
CA PRO A 30 -6.59 -0.40 21.34
C PRO A 30 -7.04 -1.34 20.22
N SER A 31 -6.23 -2.38 19.91
CA SER A 31 -6.51 -3.40 18.89
C SER A 31 -7.90 -3.99 19.01
N LYS A 32 -8.31 -4.33 20.24
CA LYS A 32 -9.64 -4.91 20.48
C LYS A 32 -10.80 -4.03 20.03
N THR A 33 -10.63 -2.69 20.10
CA THR A 33 -11.64 -1.75 19.59
C THR A 33 -11.77 -1.85 18.07
N LEU A 34 -10.63 -1.92 17.37
CA LEU A 34 -10.60 -2.05 15.91
C LEU A 34 -11.15 -3.40 15.44
N GLU A 35 -10.81 -4.48 16.16
CA GLU A 35 -11.35 -5.82 15.91
C GLU A 35 -12.86 -5.86 16.10
N ASN A 36 -13.38 -5.29 17.19
CA ASN A 36 -14.83 -5.22 17.45
C ASN A 36 -15.58 -4.44 16.35
N ASP A 37 -14.97 -3.37 15.80
CA ASP A 37 -15.58 -2.63 14.70
C ASP A 37 -15.71 -3.52 13.44
N ILE A 38 -14.72 -4.38 13.18
CA ILE A 38 -14.80 -5.35 12.09
C ILE A 38 -15.89 -6.40 12.38
N GLU A 39 -15.88 -6.98 13.56
CA GLU A 39 -16.90 -7.96 13.97
C GLU A 39 -18.34 -7.43 13.85
N GLN A 40 -18.54 -6.11 14.11
CA GLN A 40 -19.86 -5.50 14.00
C GLN A 40 -20.27 -5.18 12.55
N LEU A 41 -19.32 -4.83 11.69
CA LEU A 41 -19.63 -4.38 10.33
C LEU A 41 -19.61 -5.51 9.29
N PHE A 42 -18.80 -6.55 9.52
CA PHE A 42 -18.61 -7.60 8.53
C PHE A 42 -19.32 -8.89 8.93
N PRO A 43 -20.10 -9.49 8.00
CA PRO A 43 -20.76 -10.77 8.26
C PRO A 43 -19.72 -11.89 8.36
N THR A 44 -20.13 -12.98 9.01
CA THR A 44 -19.32 -14.19 9.20
C THR A 44 -19.21 -15.03 7.93
N GLU A 45 -19.94 -14.69 6.87
CA GLU A 45 -19.88 -15.36 5.58
C GLU A 45 -19.43 -14.38 4.49
N GLY A 46 -18.68 -14.91 3.52
CA GLY A 46 -18.20 -14.15 2.36
C GLY A 46 -16.84 -13.49 2.56
N THR A 47 -16.44 -12.79 1.50
CA THR A 47 -15.16 -12.06 1.42
C THR A 47 -15.44 -10.60 1.09
N PHE A 48 -14.82 -9.71 1.85
CA PHE A 48 -15.03 -8.26 1.73
C PHE A 48 -13.71 -7.50 1.81
N ILE A 49 -13.74 -6.26 1.36
CA ILE A 49 -12.66 -5.31 1.54
C ILE A 49 -13.00 -4.40 2.71
N ALA A 50 -12.09 -4.35 3.69
CA ALA A 50 -12.15 -3.38 4.79
C ALA A 50 -11.17 -2.24 4.53
N LYS A 51 -11.64 -0.99 4.60
CA LYS A 51 -10.78 0.19 4.55
C LYS A 51 -10.92 1.00 5.82
N TRP A 52 -9.84 1.00 6.63
CA TRP A 52 -9.70 1.88 7.78
C TRP A 52 -9.20 3.25 7.38
N ILE A 53 -9.86 4.30 7.88
CA ILE A 53 -9.41 5.68 7.80
C ILE A 53 -9.41 6.25 9.22
N ILE A 54 -8.26 6.69 9.68
CA ILE A 54 -8.12 7.42 10.95
C ILE A 54 -7.75 8.85 10.61
N THR A 55 -8.54 9.80 11.08
CA THR A 55 -8.24 11.23 10.93
C THR A 55 -7.90 11.84 12.28
N ARG A 56 -7.27 13.00 12.26
CA ARG A 56 -6.95 13.74 13.49
C ARG A 56 -8.20 14.25 14.23
N GLY A 57 -9.35 14.23 13.57
CA GLY A 57 -10.60 14.75 14.10
C GLY A 57 -10.79 16.23 13.80
N TYR A 58 -11.57 16.90 14.64
CA TYR A 58 -11.90 18.31 14.49
C TYR A 58 -10.71 19.21 14.84
N SER A 59 -10.57 20.31 14.10
CA SER A 59 -9.67 21.41 14.42
C SER A 59 -10.35 22.76 14.11
N GLU A 60 -9.86 23.82 14.76
CA GLU A 60 -10.23 25.18 14.39
C GLU A 60 -9.69 25.54 12.99
N ARG A 61 -10.10 26.71 12.50
CA ARG A 61 -9.64 27.24 11.21
C ARG A 61 -8.11 27.38 11.18
N GLY A 62 -7.50 26.91 10.08
CA GLY A 62 -6.06 26.99 9.82
C GLY A 62 -5.39 25.63 9.90
N TYR A 63 -4.05 25.63 9.90
CA TYR A 63 -3.23 24.41 9.81
C TYR A 63 -2.63 23.97 11.16
N ARG A 64 -2.94 24.69 12.24
CA ARG A 64 -2.41 24.36 13.56
C ARG A 64 -3.03 23.06 14.06
N ILE A 65 -2.19 22.14 14.50
CA ILE A 65 -2.63 20.94 15.20
C ILE A 65 -3.25 21.35 16.55
N PRO A 66 -4.48 20.90 16.87
CA PRO A 66 -5.11 21.21 18.14
C PRO A 66 -4.33 20.55 19.29
N LYS A 67 -4.38 21.20 20.48
CA LYS A 67 -3.72 20.66 21.68
C LYS A 67 -4.35 19.34 22.16
N ILE A 68 -5.67 19.23 21.97
CA ILE A 68 -6.43 18.00 22.28
C ILE A 68 -6.87 17.39 20.96
N ILE A 69 -6.45 16.17 20.70
CA ILE A 69 -6.76 15.42 19.50
C ILE A 69 -7.82 14.39 19.85
N MET A 70 -8.95 14.44 19.15
CA MET A 70 -10.04 13.45 19.20
C MET A 70 -10.18 12.80 17.83
N PRO A 71 -9.45 11.72 17.54
CA PRO A 71 -9.44 11.12 16.23
C PRO A 71 -10.82 10.58 15.81
N ASN A 72 -11.17 10.77 14.54
CA ASN A 72 -12.29 10.05 13.96
C ASN A 72 -11.80 8.72 13.40
N ARG A 73 -12.63 7.70 13.56
CA ARG A 73 -12.40 6.33 13.08
C ARG A 73 -13.52 5.99 12.10
N ILE A 74 -13.15 5.72 10.85
CA ILE A 74 -14.06 5.39 9.78
C ILE A 74 -13.68 4.02 9.24
N LEU A 75 -14.61 3.07 9.27
CA LEU A 75 -14.44 1.76 8.64
C LEU A 75 -15.42 1.64 7.49
N LEU A 76 -14.90 1.43 6.30
CA LEU A 76 -15.67 1.21 5.08
C LEU A 76 -15.65 -0.27 4.71
N LYS A 77 -16.82 -0.79 4.29
CA LYS A 77 -16.98 -2.11 3.73
C LYS A 77 -17.29 -2.02 2.24
N SER A 78 -16.61 -2.82 1.43
CA SER A 78 -16.89 -2.99 0.01
C SER A 78 -16.87 -4.48 -0.34
N ASP A 79 -17.60 -4.85 -1.38
CA ASP A 79 -17.57 -6.20 -1.91
C ASP A 79 -16.20 -6.50 -2.53
N TYR A 80 -15.78 -7.76 -2.42
CA TYR A 80 -14.56 -8.22 -3.05
C TYR A 80 -14.91 -8.92 -4.38
N HIS A 81 -14.28 -8.48 -5.44
CA HIS A 81 -14.35 -9.10 -6.75
C HIS A 81 -12.97 -9.66 -7.10
N PRO A 82 -12.81 -10.99 -7.14
CA PRO A 82 -11.52 -11.60 -7.48
C PRO A 82 -11.14 -11.28 -8.92
N LEU A 83 -9.83 -11.11 -9.14
CA LEU A 83 -9.29 -11.04 -10.49
C LEU A 83 -9.40 -12.41 -11.18
N ALA A 84 -9.40 -12.41 -12.52
CA ALA A 84 -9.33 -13.65 -13.29
C ALA A 84 -8.01 -14.37 -13.00
N LEU A 85 -8.03 -15.71 -13.02
CA LEU A 85 -6.85 -16.53 -12.73
C LEU A 85 -5.69 -16.21 -13.70
N SER A 86 -6.01 -15.92 -14.96
CA SER A 86 -5.03 -15.52 -15.98
C SER A 86 -4.17 -14.30 -15.58
N VAL A 87 -4.69 -13.38 -14.75
CA VAL A 87 -3.91 -12.25 -14.25
C VAL A 87 -2.70 -12.73 -13.43
N TYR A 88 -2.85 -13.84 -12.72
CA TYR A 88 -1.79 -14.42 -11.89
C TYR A 88 -0.88 -15.39 -12.68
N GLU A 89 -1.41 -16.05 -13.71
CA GLU A 89 -0.70 -17.03 -14.53
C GLU A 89 0.09 -16.38 -15.66
N ASP A 90 -0.54 -15.41 -16.36
CA ASP A 90 0.04 -14.76 -17.54
C ASP A 90 0.74 -13.43 -17.20
N GLY A 91 0.48 -12.90 -15.99
CA GLY A 91 0.92 -11.57 -15.59
C GLY A 91 0.08 -10.44 -16.18
N VAL A 92 0.56 -9.20 -16.03
CA VAL A 92 -0.14 -7.98 -16.44
C VAL A 92 0.79 -7.01 -17.16
N THR A 93 0.21 -6.13 -17.97
CA THR A 93 0.95 -5.08 -18.65
C THR A 93 0.85 -3.78 -17.85
N LEU A 94 1.99 -3.13 -17.65
CA LEU A 94 2.13 -1.84 -16.98
C LEU A 94 2.62 -0.79 -17.98
N GLU A 95 2.20 0.45 -17.80
CA GLU A 95 2.85 1.61 -18.44
C GLU A 95 3.66 2.40 -17.41
N VAL A 96 4.36 3.42 -17.86
CA VAL A 96 5.04 4.37 -16.95
C VAL A 96 4.18 5.63 -16.87
N SER A 97 3.78 5.99 -15.64
CA SER A 97 2.99 7.19 -15.39
C SER A 97 3.77 8.46 -15.73
N THR A 98 3.10 9.43 -16.33
CA THR A 98 3.62 10.79 -16.51
C THR A 98 3.54 11.63 -15.22
N ILE A 99 2.77 11.18 -14.24
CA ILE A 99 2.61 11.82 -12.93
C ILE A 99 3.58 11.14 -11.94
N PRO A 100 4.54 11.86 -11.38
CA PRO A 100 5.45 11.32 -10.38
C PRO A 100 4.76 11.15 -9.02
N VAL A 101 5.33 10.32 -8.16
CA VAL A 101 4.94 10.24 -6.75
C VAL A 101 5.26 11.58 -6.07
N ALA A 102 4.30 12.12 -5.34
CA ALA A 102 4.50 13.33 -4.56
C ALA A 102 5.59 13.15 -3.50
N SER A 103 6.58 14.04 -3.50
CA SER A 103 7.71 14.01 -2.57
C SER A 103 7.40 14.76 -1.30
N HIS A 104 7.29 14.05 -0.18
CA HIS A 104 7.02 14.60 1.15
C HIS A 104 8.00 14.02 2.17
N LEU A 105 9.19 14.61 2.31
CA LEU A 105 10.25 14.08 3.18
C LEU A 105 9.81 13.65 4.57
N PRO A 106 8.94 14.37 5.32
CA PRO A 106 8.49 13.89 6.62
C PRO A 106 7.43 12.77 6.54
N LEU A 107 6.83 12.54 5.35
CA LEU A 107 5.64 11.70 5.17
C LEU A 107 5.87 10.47 4.29
N GLY A 108 7.03 10.30 3.70
CA GLY A 108 7.35 9.07 2.99
C GLY A 108 7.83 7.98 3.96
N PRO A 109 7.47 6.76 3.83
CA PRO A 109 6.50 6.00 3.07
C PRO A 109 5.16 5.75 3.82
N ILE A 110 4.57 6.79 4.38
CA ILE A 110 3.34 6.75 5.19
C ILE A 110 2.11 6.56 4.30
N LYS A 111 1.19 5.69 4.70
CA LYS A 111 -0.10 5.49 4.04
C LYS A 111 -1.12 6.56 4.48
N HIS A 112 -1.05 7.75 3.90
CA HIS A 112 -1.92 8.89 4.21
C HIS A 112 -2.98 9.14 3.12
N LEU A 113 -3.92 10.09 3.38
CA LEU A 113 -4.99 10.43 2.44
C LEU A 113 -4.59 11.45 1.35
N ASN A 114 -3.41 12.06 1.46
CA ASN A 114 -2.91 12.98 0.43
C ASN A 114 -2.36 12.19 -0.76
N ARG A 115 -3.25 11.70 -1.64
CA ARG A 115 -2.97 10.81 -2.78
C ARG A 115 -3.51 11.37 -4.10
N LEU A 116 -3.41 12.67 -4.25
CA LEU A 116 -3.85 13.33 -5.48
C LEU A 116 -2.99 12.92 -6.68
N ASP A 117 -1.71 12.68 -6.48
CA ASP A 117 -0.80 12.10 -7.45
C ASP A 117 -1.29 10.73 -7.98
N ASN A 118 -1.67 9.80 -7.09
CA ASN A 118 -2.23 8.52 -7.49
C ASN A 118 -3.58 8.68 -8.24
N VAL A 119 -4.43 9.63 -7.82
CA VAL A 119 -5.70 9.92 -8.51
C VAL A 119 -5.45 10.43 -9.92
N MET A 120 -4.52 11.39 -10.09
CA MET A 120 -4.17 11.95 -11.40
C MET A 120 -3.48 10.92 -12.31
N ALA A 121 -2.61 10.09 -11.73
CA ALA A 121 -1.99 8.99 -12.47
C ALA A 121 -3.03 7.95 -12.92
N LYS A 122 -4.03 7.64 -12.08
CA LYS A 122 -5.11 6.71 -12.45
C LYS A 122 -6.02 7.25 -13.54
N GLU A 123 -6.32 8.55 -13.51
CA GLU A 123 -7.10 9.20 -14.57
C GLU A 123 -6.39 9.19 -15.93
N GLY A 124 -5.04 9.30 -15.91
CA GLY A 124 -4.23 9.22 -17.13
C GLY A 124 -3.91 7.80 -17.63
N LEU A 125 -4.31 6.75 -16.87
CA LEU A 125 -3.98 5.37 -17.21
C LEU A 125 -4.70 4.91 -18.49
N SER A 126 -3.95 4.35 -19.42
CA SER A 126 -4.48 3.78 -20.65
C SER A 126 -5.41 2.61 -20.35
N ALA A 127 -6.55 2.52 -21.05
CA ALA A 127 -7.60 1.52 -20.78
C ALA A 127 -7.13 0.04 -20.93
N SER A 128 -6.07 -0.20 -21.69
CA SER A 128 -5.46 -1.52 -21.88
C SER A 128 -4.43 -1.91 -20.83
N MET A 129 -4.04 -0.97 -19.95
CA MET A 129 -3.02 -1.21 -18.93
C MET A 129 -3.67 -1.56 -17.59
N PHE A 130 -3.04 -2.47 -16.86
CA PHE A 130 -3.52 -2.90 -15.55
C PHE A 130 -3.23 -1.85 -14.47
N ASP A 131 -1.99 -1.34 -14.46
CA ASP A 131 -1.52 -0.32 -13.54
C ASP A 131 -0.38 0.48 -14.21
N ALA A 132 0.14 1.50 -13.56
CA ALA A 132 1.29 2.24 -14.07
C ALA A 132 2.38 2.40 -13.00
N ILE A 133 3.64 2.29 -13.46
CA ILE A 133 4.83 2.55 -12.65
C ILE A 133 4.94 4.05 -12.42
N MET A 134 4.98 4.48 -11.17
CA MET A 134 5.20 5.86 -10.76
C MET A 134 6.67 6.05 -10.36
N LEU A 135 7.27 7.12 -10.85
CA LEU A 135 8.65 7.49 -10.55
C LEU A 135 8.69 8.55 -9.43
N ASP A 136 9.81 8.63 -8.73
CA ASP A 136 10.08 9.75 -7.84
C ASP A 136 10.51 11.01 -8.60
N ASP A 137 10.76 12.10 -7.88
CA ASP A 137 11.22 13.40 -8.42
C ASP A 137 12.60 13.34 -9.11
N ALA A 138 13.37 12.28 -8.89
CA ALA A 138 14.67 12.03 -9.52
C ALA A 138 14.58 11.04 -10.70
N GLY A 139 13.38 10.57 -11.06
CA GLY A 139 13.16 9.60 -12.14
C GLY A 139 13.43 8.14 -11.76
N ASN A 140 13.56 7.83 -10.48
CA ASN A 140 13.70 6.45 -10.02
C ASN A 140 12.33 5.80 -9.81
N VAL A 141 12.25 4.50 -10.00
CA VAL A 141 11.08 3.68 -9.71
C VAL A 141 10.72 3.78 -8.23
N ASN A 142 9.45 4.04 -7.92
CA ASN A 142 8.95 4.12 -6.56
C ASN A 142 7.91 3.02 -6.26
N GLU A 143 6.77 3.06 -6.90
CA GLU A 143 5.68 2.08 -6.76
C GLU A 143 4.80 2.11 -8.02
N CYS A 144 3.75 1.30 -8.11
CA CYS A 144 2.67 1.52 -9.05
C CYS A 144 1.57 2.39 -8.42
N ILE A 145 0.57 2.81 -9.21
CA ILE A 145 -0.56 3.63 -8.72
C ILE A 145 -1.24 2.95 -7.52
N SER A 146 -1.41 1.62 -7.59
CA SER A 146 -2.16 0.85 -6.58
C SER A 146 -1.39 -0.33 -5.99
N HIS A 147 -0.15 -0.57 -6.42
CA HIS A 147 0.67 -1.72 -6.02
C HIS A 147 2.09 -1.31 -5.67
N ASN A 148 2.71 -2.06 -4.77
CA ASN A 148 4.16 -2.01 -4.59
C ASN A 148 4.87 -2.81 -5.68
N ILE A 149 6.15 -2.54 -5.90
CA ILE A 149 7.00 -3.27 -6.86
C ILE A 149 8.07 -4.04 -6.10
N VAL A 150 8.31 -5.26 -6.52
CA VAL A 150 9.46 -6.10 -6.11
C VAL A 150 10.11 -6.63 -7.38
N ALA A 151 11.40 -6.42 -7.56
CA ALA A 151 12.17 -6.90 -8.70
C ALA A 151 13.13 -8.01 -8.27
N ARG A 152 13.12 -9.16 -8.96
CA ARG A 152 14.02 -10.28 -8.69
C ARG A 152 15.20 -10.29 -9.65
N TYR A 153 16.40 -10.50 -9.09
CA TYR A 153 17.64 -10.72 -9.82
C TYR A 153 18.34 -11.92 -9.16
N GLY A 154 18.29 -13.07 -9.82
CA GLY A 154 18.77 -14.33 -9.25
C GLY A 154 18.05 -14.66 -7.94
N SER A 155 18.80 -14.78 -6.85
CA SER A 155 18.28 -15.04 -5.49
C SER A 155 18.07 -13.77 -4.65
N THR A 156 18.10 -12.58 -5.27
CA THR A 156 17.93 -11.31 -4.54
C THR A 156 16.64 -10.61 -4.99
N LEU A 157 15.82 -10.20 -4.03
CA LEU A 157 14.66 -9.34 -4.22
C LEU A 157 15.04 -7.90 -3.91
N HIS A 158 14.88 -7.04 -4.88
CA HIS A 158 15.10 -5.61 -4.75
C HIS A 158 13.78 -4.86 -4.65
N LEU A 159 13.74 -3.91 -3.73
CA LEU A 159 12.59 -3.03 -3.50
C LEU A 159 12.99 -1.60 -3.83
N PRO A 160 12.14 -0.87 -4.55
CA PRO A 160 12.34 0.57 -4.69
C PRO A 160 12.47 1.27 -3.34
N GLN A 161 13.41 2.20 -3.25
CA GLN A 161 13.66 2.95 -2.02
C GLN A 161 12.66 4.10 -1.88
N GLN A 162 11.69 3.96 -0.99
CA GLN A 162 10.57 4.91 -0.80
C GLN A 162 10.88 5.96 0.29
N LYS A 163 12.01 6.67 0.18
CA LYS A 163 12.43 7.64 1.22
C LYS A 163 11.55 8.88 1.33
N LYS A 164 10.96 9.33 0.22
CA LYS A 164 10.26 10.61 0.12
C LYS A 164 8.77 10.49 -0.20
N GLY A 165 8.31 9.31 -0.57
CA GLY A 165 6.94 9.04 -0.99
C GLY A 165 6.71 7.54 -1.17
N GLY A 166 5.51 7.17 -1.60
CA GLY A 166 5.10 5.78 -1.73
C GLY A 166 4.46 5.21 -0.46
N VAL A 167 4.31 3.90 -0.41
CA VAL A 167 3.69 3.18 0.72
C VAL A 167 4.47 1.91 1.01
N SER A 168 4.86 1.68 2.26
CA SER A 168 5.35 0.36 2.70
C SER A 168 4.16 -0.57 2.95
N GLY A 169 3.75 -1.33 1.92
CA GLY A 169 2.53 -2.14 1.93
C GLY A 169 2.64 -3.42 2.77
N ALA A 170 1.51 -3.85 3.36
CA ALA A 170 1.45 -5.08 4.17
C ALA A 170 1.82 -6.32 3.35
N SER A 171 1.31 -6.47 2.14
CA SER A 171 1.64 -7.63 1.28
C SER A 171 3.10 -7.66 0.90
N GLN A 172 3.71 -6.50 0.62
CA GLN A 172 5.15 -6.41 0.39
C GLN A 172 5.94 -6.91 1.61
N GLN A 173 5.58 -6.48 2.82
CA GLN A 173 6.25 -6.92 4.04
C GLN A 173 6.12 -8.44 4.28
N ILE A 174 4.92 -9.00 4.00
CA ILE A 174 4.68 -10.45 4.08
C ILE A 174 5.58 -11.21 3.10
N ILE A 175 5.61 -10.78 1.83
CA ILE A 175 6.47 -11.39 0.79
C ILE A 175 7.93 -11.37 1.23
N LEU A 176 8.42 -10.22 1.70
CA LEU A 176 9.82 -10.09 2.12
C LEU A 176 10.19 -10.97 3.32
N ARG A 177 9.26 -11.15 4.25
CA ARG A 177 9.47 -12.03 5.38
C ARG A 177 9.60 -13.48 4.92
N HIS A 178 8.63 -13.97 4.15
CA HIS A 178 8.65 -15.35 3.65
C HIS A 178 9.79 -15.62 2.67
N ALA A 179 10.13 -14.65 1.82
CA ALA A 179 11.25 -14.77 0.90
C ALA A 179 12.57 -15.04 1.64
N LYS A 180 12.80 -14.38 2.77
CA LYS A 180 13.98 -14.63 3.62
C LYS A 180 13.98 -16.04 4.22
N GLU A 181 12.80 -16.53 4.63
CA GLU A 181 12.65 -17.88 5.19
C GLU A 181 13.02 -18.98 4.18
N ILE A 182 12.84 -18.73 2.87
CA ILE A 182 13.19 -19.64 1.78
C ILE A 182 14.49 -19.29 1.05
N GLY A 183 15.32 -18.43 1.65
CA GLY A 183 16.70 -18.19 1.23
C GLY A 183 16.93 -17.03 0.28
N TYR A 184 15.94 -16.20 -0.01
CA TYR A 184 16.15 -14.96 -0.77
C TYR A 184 16.79 -13.87 0.08
N THR A 185 17.69 -13.11 -0.51
CA THR A 185 18.15 -11.83 0.06
C THR A 185 17.19 -10.71 -0.35
N CYS A 186 16.82 -9.84 0.58
CA CYS A 186 15.90 -8.73 0.31
C CYS A 186 16.60 -7.40 0.59
N VAL A 187 16.75 -6.54 -0.43
CA VAL A 187 17.56 -5.31 -0.37
C VAL A 187 16.79 -4.12 -0.94
N PRO A 188 16.63 -3.03 -0.17
CA PRO A 188 16.17 -1.76 -0.73
C PRO A 188 17.18 -1.20 -1.74
N MET A 189 16.70 -0.70 -2.87
CA MET A 189 17.55 -0.20 -3.95
C MET A 189 16.96 1.05 -4.59
N THR A 190 17.80 2.05 -4.88
CA THR A 190 17.44 3.10 -5.82
C THR A 190 17.50 2.50 -7.23
N MET A 191 16.37 2.47 -7.93
CA MET A 191 16.20 1.69 -9.15
C MET A 191 15.74 2.60 -10.29
N SER A 192 16.51 2.66 -11.38
CA SER A 192 16.05 3.27 -12.62
C SER A 192 15.10 2.33 -13.38
N LEU A 193 14.32 2.87 -14.33
CA LEU A 193 13.53 2.02 -15.25
C LEU A 193 14.42 1.06 -16.03
N ALA A 194 15.59 1.51 -16.50
CA ALA A 194 16.53 0.65 -17.21
C ALA A 194 17.01 -0.51 -16.34
N THR A 195 17.21 -0.28 -15.04
CA THR A 195 17.54 -1.34 -14.10
C THR A 195 16.35 -2.27 -13.90
N LEU A 196 15.15 -1.73 -13.68
CA LEU A 196 13.95 -2.55 -13.49
C LEU A 196 13.71 -3.50 -14.67
N PHE A 197 13.89 -3.04 -15.90
CA PHE A 197 13.70 -3.84 -17.11
C PHE A 197 14.76 -4.96 -17.32
N GLN A 198 15.82 -4.98 -16.52
CA GLN A 198 16.80 -6.06 -16.49
C GLN A 198 16.51 -7.14 -15.44
N ALA A 199 15.42 -6.96 -14.67
CA ALA A 199 15.03 -7.95 -13.69
C ALA A 199 14.61 -9.27 -14.36
N ASP A 200 14.92 -10.40 -13.70
CA ASP A 200 14.45 -11.72 -14.13
C ASP A 200 12.92 -11.82 -13.98
N GLU A 201 12.37 -11.07 -13.02
CA GLU A 201 10.95 -11.07 -12.73
C GLU A 201 10.58 -9.75 -12.00
N ILE A 202 9.42 -9.20 -12.35
CA ILE A 202 8.85 -8.04 -11.67
C ILE A 202 7.51 -8.48 -11.09
N VAL A 203 7.37 -8.35 -9.78
CA VAL A 203 6.14 -8.66 -9.05
C VAL A 203 5.51 -7.36 -8.56
N ILE A 204 4.24 -7.17 -8.82
CA ILE A 204 3.46 -6.10 -8.22
C ILE A 204 2.55 -6.67 -7.13
N THR A 205 2.33 -5.93 -6.04
CA THR A 205 1.58 -6.47 -4.91
C THR A 205 0.80 -5.41 -4.13
N ASN A 206 -0.39 -5.79 -3.69
CA ASN A 206 -1.16 -5.01 -2.71
C ASN A 206 -1.97 -5.91 -1.76
N ALA A 207 -2.63 -5.30 -0.78
CA ALA A 207 -3.38 -6.02 0.26
C ALA A 207 -4.70 -6.66 -0.21
N ILE A 208 -5.12 -6.43 -1.46
CA ILE A 208 -6.36 -6.94 -2.03
C ILE A 208 -6.07 -8.05 -3.03
N ASN A 209 -5.16 -7.79 -3.97
CA ASN A 209 -4.87 -8.71 -5.07
C ASN A 209 -3.74 -9.71 -4.72
N GLY A 210 -3.00 -9.48 -3.65
CA GLY A 210 -1.82 -10.30 -3.35
C GLY A 210 -0.65 -9.94 -4.26
N ALA A 211 0.05 -10.96 -4.77
CA ALA A 211 1.18 -10.85 -5.71
C ALA A 211 0.73 -11.22 -7.13
N ILE A 212 1.12 -10.42 -8.10
CA ILE A 212 0.88 -10.59 -9.54
C ILE A 212 2.21 -10.51 -10.27
#